data_e263865f194f72c5ae0ed91b06f25433
#
_entry.id   e263865f194f72c5ae0ed91b06f25433
#
_cell.length_a   1.000
_cell.length_b   1.000
_cell.length_c   1.000
_cell.angle_alpha   90.00
_cell.angle_beta   90.00
_cell.angle_gamma   90.00
#
_symmetry.space_group_name_H-M   'P 1'
#
loop_
_entity.id
_entity.type
_entity.pdbx_description
1 polymer ?
#
loop_
_entity_poly.entity_id
_entity_poly.type
_entity_poly.pdbx_seq_one_letter_code
_entity_poly.pdbx_strand_id
1 'polypeptide(L)'
;LNCVNHISMKKFLSEDSIDYQNYRFGYCVNIILEENDSIEKAFERGYLPYTGNAKNTEEIYYLARSVRINLNRYVRLSENKRVIKKIKSSLNISVDEHKKEKFNHDNKFEKFCIKYSKERFSNESLSDERLQLIIKRENYNKIYEFKSDNNPIGYVITFSNNNIIHYWFSFYDTKYLESIPIGKFMMEHIINSEKKNNKKYIYLVTSYGRDSMYK
;
A
#
# COMPACT_ATOMS: atom_id res chain seq x y z
N LEU A 1 27.68 -20.13 -21.96
CA LEU A 1 26.19 -20.31 -21.99
C LEU A 1 25.66 -19.87 -20.63
N ASN A 2 25.25 -18.59 -20.55
CA ASN A 2 24.62 -18.05 -19.36
C ASN A 2 23.20 -18.63 -19.29
N CYS A 3 22.96 -19.55 -18.34
CA CYS A 3 21.63 -19.90 -17.93
C CYS A 3 20.97 -18.65 -17.35
N VAL A 4 20.14 -17.98 -18.15
CA VAL A 4 19.17 -17.02 -17.65
C VAL A 4 18.19 -17.84 -16.81
N ASN A 5 18.31 -17.74 -15.49
CA ASN A 5 17.32 -18.30 -14.57
C ASN A 5 15.95 -17.73 -14.96
N HIS A 6 15.18 -18.47 -15.71
CA HIS A 6 13.78 -18.19 -15.97
C HIS A 6 13.04 -18.33 -14.65
N ILE A 7 12.81 -17.21 -14.01
CA ILE A 7 11.90 -17.12 -12.87
C ILE A 7 10.50 -17.34 -13.42
N SER A 8 9.97 -18.49 -13.17
CA SER A 8 8.70 -18.96 -13.69
C SER A 8 7.60 -18.66 -12.67
N MET A 9 7.14 -17.41 -12.64
CA MET A 9 5.91 -17.07 -11.92
C MET A 9 4.74 -17.81 -12.55
N LYS A 10 3.98 -18.57 -11.77
CA LYS A 10 2.79 -19.27 -12.25
C LYS A 10 1.71 -18.25 -12.60
N LYS A 11 1.44 -18.10 -13.90
CA LYS A 11 0.41 -17.19 -14.41
C LYS A 11 -0.91 -17.89 -14.59
N PHE A 12 -2.00 -17.19 -14.29
CA PHE A 12 -3.36 -17.62 -14.63
C PHE A 12 -4.24 -16.40 -14.91
N LEU A 13 -5.37 -16.65 -15.60
CA LEU A 13 -6.37 -15.63 -15.91
C LEU A 13 -7.57 -15.82 -14.99
N SER A 14 -8.13 -14.72 -14.51
CA SER A 14 -9.46 -14.70 -13.90
C SER A 14 -10.34 -13.73 -14.65
N GLU A 15 -11.62 -14.05 -14.74
CA GLU A 15 -12.60 -13.13 -15.29
C GLU A 15 -12.90 -12.04 -14.25
N ASP A 16 -12.99 -10.79 -14.71
CA ASP A 16 -13.30 -9.62 -13.90
C ASP A 16 -14.46 -8.87 -14.55
N SER A 17 -15.46 -8.47 -13.77
CA SER A 17 -16.60 -7.69 -14.20
C SER A 17 -17.33 -8.27 -15.42
N ILE A 18 -18.13 -9.34 -15.24
CA ILE A 18 -18.87 -9.97 -16.32
C ILE A 18 -20.27 -9.37 -16.41
N ASP A 19 -20.56 -8.72 -17.53
CA ASP A 19 -21.90 -8.31 -17.94
C ASP A 19 -22.11 -8.71 -19.42
N TYR A 20 -22.48 -9.94 -19.65
CA TYR A 20 -22.68 -10.48 -21.00
C TYR A 20 -23.83 -9.81 -21.75
N GLN A 21 -24.83 -9.24 -21.04
CA GLN A 21 -25.95 -8.56 -21.69
C GLN A 21 -25.51 -7.27 -22.37
N ASN A 22 -24.53 -6.57 -21.79
CA ASN A 22 -23.97 -5.34 -22.35
C ASN A 22 -22.59 -5.55 -22.98
N TYR A 23 -22.19 -6.78 -23.25
CA TYR A 23 -20.87 -7.12 -23.84
C TYR A 23 -19.67 -6.53 -23.05
N ARG A 24 -19.79 -6.49 -21.73
CA ARG A 24 -18.71 -6.05 -20.83
C ARG A 24 -18.09 -7.25 -20.15
N PHE A 25 -16.91 -7.60 -20.55
CA PHE A 25 -16.12 -8.63 -19.90
C PHE A 25 -14.66 -8.17 -19.87
N GLY A 26 -13.96 -8.57 -18.83
CA GLY A 26 -12.55 -8.29 -18.63
C GLY A 26 -11.84 -9.48 -18.07
N TYR A 27 -10.54 -9.57 -18.33
CA TYR A 27 -9.68 -10.59 -17.74
C TYR A 27 -8.62 -9.93 -16.89
N CYS A 28 -8.39 -10.48 -15.72
CA CYS A 28 -7.28 -10.11 -14.87
C CYS A 28 -6.17 -11.15 -14.99
N VAL A 29 -4.96 -10.69 -15.27
CA VAL A 29 -3.77 -11.54 -15.26
C VAL A 29 -3.25 -11.62 -13.85
N ASN A 30 -3.18 -12.82 -13.31
CA ASN A 30 -2.70 -13.08 -11.96
C ASN A 30 -1.43 -13.94 -11.98
N ILE A 31 -0.66 -13.84 -10.92
CA ILE A 31 0.46 -14.73 -10.62
C ILE A 31 0.39 -15.24 -9.19
N ILE A 32 0.94 -16.42 -8.97
CA ILE A 32 1.34 -16.93 -7.67
C ILE A 32 2.87 -16.98 -7.68
N LEU A 33 3.51 -16.48 -6.62
CA LEU A 33 4.95 -16.54 -6.47
C LEU A 33 5.34 -17.97 -6.09
N GLU A 34 6.33 -18.50 -6.81
CA GLU A 34 6.95 -19.80 -6.51
C GLU A 34 8.15 -19.57 -5.57
N GLU A 35 8.71 -20.63 -5.01
CA GLU A 35 9.74 -20.60 -3.97
C GLU A 35 10.97 -19.74 -4.33
N ASN A 36 11.33 -19.65 -5.61
CA ASN A 36 12.46 -18.86 -6.11
C ASN A 36 12.09 -17.46 -6.61
N ASP A 37 10.83 -17.10 -6.53
CA ASP A 37 10.37 -15.79 -6.96
C ASP A 37 10.55 -14.75 -5.87
N SER A 38 10.79 -13.51 -6.26
CA SER A 38 10.85 -12.40 -5.32
C SER A 38 9.66 -11.44 -5.49
N ILE A 39 9.15 -10.97 -4.36
CA ILE A 39 8.11 -9.93 -4.31
C ILE A 39 8.56 -8.68 -5.10
N GLU A 40 9.85 -8.29 -5.01
CA GLU A 40 10.41 -7.17 -5.75
C GLU A 40 10.19 -7.32 -7.26
N LYS A 41 10.44 -8.51 -7.82
CA LYS A 41 10.23 -8.77 -9.25
C LYS A 41 8.77 -8.74 -9.65
N ALA A 42 7.85 -9.16 -8.76
CA ALA A 42 6.43 -9.00 -9.00
C ALA A 42 6.07 -7.51 -9.14
N PHE A 43 6.52 -6.66 -8.22
CA PHE A 43 6.29 -5.22 -8.30
C PHE A 43 6.94 -4.57 -9.52
N GLU A 44 8.16 -4.95 -9.90
CA GLU A 44 8.86 -4.46 -11.09
C GLU A 44 8.08 -4.74 -12.37
N ARG A 45 7.35 -5.86 -12.43
CA ARG A 45 6.51 -6.27 -13.55
C ARG A 45 5.08 -5.71 -13.50
N GLY A 46 4.75 -4.90 -12.49
CA GLY A 46 3.46 -4.24 -12.35
C GLY A 46 2.40 -5.06 -11.59
N TYR A 47 2.78 -6.19 -11.00
CA TYR A 47 1.87 -6.99 -10.18
C TYR A 47 1.75 -6.41 -8.78
N LEU A 48 0.54 -6.44 -8.23
CA LEU A 48 0.23 -5.98 -6.87
C LEU A 48 -0.50 -7.08 -6.09
N PRO A 49 -0.37 -7.12 -4.76
CA PRO A 49 -1.05 -8.11 -3.93
C PRO A 49 -2.57 -8.02 -4.05
N TYR A 50 -3.22 -9.17 -4.26
CA TYR A 50 -4.67 -9.26 -4.37
C TYR A 50 -5.29 -9.62 -3.01
N THR A 51 -6.29 -8.85 -2.59
CA THR A 51 -7.03 -9.03 -1.33
C THR A 51 -8.55 -8.97 -1.51
N GLY A 52 -9.04 -9.05 -2.73
CA GLY A 52 -10.48 -8.91 -3.03
C GLY A 52 -11.32 -10.10 -2.58
N ASN A 53 -10.72 -11.28 -2.37
CA ASN A 53 -11.40 -12.47 -1.90
C ASN A 53 -10.79 -12.95 -0.58
N ALA A 54 -11.50 -12.74 0.52
CA ALA A 54 -11.05 -13.13 1.86
C ALA A 54 -10.95 -14.66 2.06
N LYS A 55 -11.62 -15.45 1.23
CA LYS A 55 -11.55 -16.91 1.27
C LYS A 55 -10.29 -17.47 0.61
N ASN A 56 -9.60 -16.66 -0.17
CA ASN A 56 -8.37 -17.08 -0.84
C ASN A 56 -7.16 -16.86 0.07
N THR A 57 -6.56 -17.95 0.49
CA THR A 57 -5.38 -17.97 1.38
C THR A 57 -4.06 -17.92 0.63
N GLU A 58 -4.05 -18.11 -0.70
CA GLU A 58 -2.84 -18.04 -1.50
C GLU A 58 -2.33 -16.61 -1.67
N GLU A 59 -1.01 -16.45 -1.79
CA GLU A 59 -0.35 -15.18 -2.08
C GLU A 59 -0.48 -14.84 -3.58
N ILE A 60 -1.68 -14.40 -3.97
CA ILE A 60 -1.99 -13.99 -5.35
C ILE A 60 -1.61 -12.54 -5.56
N TYR A 61 -1.01 -12.27 -6.71
CA TYR A 61 -0.75 -10.93 -7.23
C TYR A 61 -1.46 -10.76 -8.57
N TYR A 62 -2.01 -9.58 -8.82
CA TYR A 62 -2.70 -9.25 -10.06
C TYR A 62 -1.99 -8.15 -10.84
N LEU A 63 -2.01 -8.23 -12.17
CA LEU A 63 -1.44 -7.20 -13.01
C LEU A 63 -2.32 -5.95 -12.96
N ALA A 64 -1.73 -4.84 -12.56
CA ALA A 64 -2.43 -3.59 -12.35
C ALA A 64 -1.69 -2.41 -13.00
N ARG A 65 -2.39 -1.29 -13.18
CA ARG A 65 -1.73 -0.01 -13.47
C ARG A 65 -1.09 0.50 -12.18
N SER A 66 0.07 -0.08 -11.83
CA SER A 66 0.82 0.32 -10.65
C SER A 66 1.62 1.61 -10.90
N VAL A 67 1.76 2.43 -9.86
CA VAL A 67 2.56 3.65 -9.89
C VAL A 67 3.83 3.43 -9.08
N ARG A 68 4.96 3.83 -9.65
CA ARG A 68 6.22 3.88 -8.90
C ARG A 68 6.92 5.23 -9.07
N ILE A 69 7.62 5.64 -8.03
CA ILE A 69 8.49 6.81 -8.05
C ILE A 69 9.96 6.33 -7.98
N ASN A 70 10.78 6.87 -8.87
CA ASN A 70 12.24 6.74 -8.74
C ASN A 70 12.72 7.73 -7.67
N LEU A 71 13.12 7.21 -6.51
CA LEU A 71 13.49 8.02 -5.34
C LEU A 71 14.73 8.87 -5.59
N ASN A 72 15.67 8.41 -6.40
CA ASN A 72 16.87 9.19 -6.74
C ASN A 72 16.52 10.45 -7.56
N ARG A 73 15.47 10.38 -8.38
CA ARG A 73 15.00 11.50 -9.20
C ARG A 73 13.87 12.31 -8.56
N TYR A 74 13.36 11.83 -7.42
CA TYR A 74 12.23 12.50 -6.76
C TYR A 74 12.63 13.86 -6.22
N VAL A 75 11.88 14.89 -6.63
CA VAL A 75 11.96 16.24 -6.11
C VAL A 75 10.62 16.63 -5.52
N ARG A 76 10.64 17.02 -4.25
CA ARG A 76 9.40 17.43 -3.57
C ARG A 76 8.84 18.72 -4.19
N LEU A 77 7.61 18.63 -4.67
CA LEU A 77 6.88 19.78 -5.21
C LEU A 77 6.59 20.83 -4.14
N SER A 78 6.40 22.09 -4.57
CA SER A 78 6.06 23.22 -3.69
C SER A 78 4.79 22.96 -2.88
N GLU A 79 3.77 22.37 -3.48
CA GLU A 79 2.53 21.98 -2.82
C GLU A 79 2.78 20.99 -1.67
N ASN A 80 3.63 19.98 -1.89
CA ASN A 80 3.97 19.00 -0.86
C ASN A 80 4.76 19.65 0.28
N LYS A 81 5.64 20.63 -0.02
CA LYS A 81 6.33 21.43 1.00
C LYS A 81 5.34 22.23 1.86
N ARG A 82 4.33 22.85 1.22
CA ARG A 82 3.28 23.61 1.89
C ARG A 82 2.45 22.72 2.83
N VAL A 83 2.04 21.53 2.35
CA VAL A 83 1.31 20.53 3.17
C VAL A 83 2.12 20.16 4.41
N ILE A 84 3.39 19.79 4.24
CA ILE A 84 4.24 19.40 5.36
C ILE A 84 4.42 20.55 6.37
N LYS A 85 4.64 21.78 5.89
CA LYS A 85 4.77 22.97 6.75
C LYS A 85 3.50 23.17 7.57
N LYS A 86 2.32 23.14 6.92
CA LYS A 86 1.02 23.29 7.58
C LYS A 86 0.83 22.23 8.69
N ILE A 87 1.13 20.98 8.40
CA ILE A 87 0.93 19.90 9.36
C ILE A 87 1.88 20.02 10.55
N LYS A 88 3.17 20.27 10.30
CA LYS A 88 4.16 20.44 11.36
C LYS A 88 3.92 21.66 12.26
N SER A 89 3.21 22.68 11.77
CA SER A 89 2.80 23.82 12.59
C SER A 89 1.52 23.54 13.41
N SER A 90 0.75 22.53 13.06
CA SER A 90 -0.54 22.24 13.69
C SER A 90 -0.53 20.99 14.58
N LEU A 91 0.40 20.06 14.33
CA LEU A 91 0.47 18.77 15.02
C LEU A 91 1.91 18.43 15.39
N ASN A 92 2.10 17.97 16.61
CA ASN A 92 3.37 17.39 17.06
C ASN A 92 3.39 15.91 16.66
N ILE A 93 3.95 15.60 15.48
CA ILE A 93 3.93 14.23 14.93
C ILE A 93 5.26 13.52 15.17
N SER A 94 5.17 12.35 15.79
CA SER A 94 6.22 11.34 15.81
C SER A 94 5.86 10.15 14.90
N VAL A 95 6.86 9.41 14.45
CA VAL A 95 6.68 8.25 13.58
C VAL A 95 7.55 7.11 14.09
N ASP A 96 6.91 5.98 14.39
CA ASP A 96 7.58 4.76 14.79
C ASP A 96 7.54 3.75 13.64
N GLU A 97 8.64 3.03 13.46
CA GLU A 97 8.77 1.96 12.48
C GLU A 97 8.78 0.61 13.19
N HIS A 98 7.85 -0.25 12.85
CA HIS A 98 7.72 -1.58 13.42
C HIS A 98 7.98 -2.64 12.37
N LYS A 99 8.73 -3.68 12.72
CA LYS A 99 8.71 -4.93 11.96
C LYS A 99 7.36 -5.61 12.16
N LYS A 100 6.82 -6.25 11.12
CA LYS A 100 5.52 -6.97 11.18
C LYS A 100 5.43 -7.89 12.39
N GLU A 101 6.48 -8.68 12.64
CA GLU A 101 6.52 -9.69 13.72
C GLU A 101 6.51 -9.08 15.14
N LYS A 102 6.87 -7.78 15.26
CA LYS A 102 6.92 -7.04 16.53
C LYS A 102 5.76 -6.09 16.72
N PHE A 103 4.94 -5.88 15.70
CA PHE A 103 3.80 -4.99 15.79
C PHE A 103 2.61 -5.71 16.44
N ASN A 104 2.00 -5.08 17.42
CA ASN A 104 0.80 -5.62 18.05
C ASN A 104 -0.44 -5.26 17.23
N HIS A 105 -0.95 -6.24 16.47
CA HIS A 105 -2.19 -6.12 15.72
C HIS A 105 -3.40 -6.30 16.67
N ASP A 106 -3.51 -5.44 17.67
CA ASP A 106 -4.56 -5.52 18.68
C ASP A 106 -5.91 -4.98 18.17
N ASN A 107 -6.94 -5.18 18.98
CA ASN A 107 -8.31 -4.73 18.67
C ASN A 107 -8.41 -3.20 18.46
N LYS A 108 -7.49 -2.40 19.05
CA LYS A 108 -7.48 -0.94 18.83
C LYS A 108 -7.02 -0.61 17.42
N PHE A 109 -5.96 -1.26 16.93
CA PHE A 109 -5.47 -1.16 15.58
C PHE A 109 -6.55 -1.61 14.56
N GLU A 110 -7.16 -2.77 14.79
CA GLU A 110 -8.20 -3.31 13.90
C GLU A 110 -9.40 -2.36 13.79
N LYS A 111 -9.93 -1.91 14.93
CA LYS A 111 -11.02 -0.93 14.96
C LYS A 111 -10.68 0.38 14.25
N PHE A 112 -9.42 0.84 14.38
CA PHE A 112 -8.95 2.04 13.70
C PHE A 112 -9.00 1.86 12.17
N CYS A 113 -8.50 0.73 11.66
CA CYS A 113 -8.49 0.42 10.22
C CYS A 113 -9.91 0.29 9.66
N ILE A 114 -10.79 -0.43 10.34
CA ILE A 114 -12.19 -0.62 9.95
C ILE A 114 -12.96 0.71 9.96
N LYS A 115 -12.79 1.50 11.03
CA LYS A 115 -13.41 2.83 11.14
C LYS A 115 -13.01 3.71 9.94
N TYR A 116 -11.70 3.84 9.66
CA TYR A 116 -11.21 4.60 8.52
C TYR A 116 -11.86 4.15 7.21
N SER A 117 -11.91 2.84 6.99
CA SER A 117 -12.45 2.30 5.75
C SER A 117 -13.93 2.61 5.57
N LYS A 118 -14.74 2.45 6.62
CA LYS A 118 -16.17 2.76 6.62
C LYS A 118 -16.44 4.24 6.35
N GLU A 119 -15.71 5.12 7.00
CA GLU A 119 -15.91 6.57 6.89
C GLU A 119 -15.37 7.15 5.57
N ARG A 120 -14.35 6.52 4.97
CA ARG A 120 -13.70 7.03 3.76
C ARG A 120 -14.28 6.49 2.45
N PHE A 121 -14.69 5.23 2.41
CA PHE A 121 -15.03 4.58 1.15
C PHE A 121 -16.45 4.04 1.06
N SER A 122 -16.97 3.43 2.02
CA SER A 122 -18.33 2.90 2.23
C SER A 122 -18.28 1.67 3.13
N ASN A 123 -19.44 1.15 3.52
CA ASN A 123 -19.52 0.01 4.43
C ASN A 123 -18.94 -1.31 3.85
N GLU A 124 -18.73 -1.43 2.53
CA GLU A 124 -18.29 -2.67 1.88
C GLU A 124 -16.80 -2.74 1.59
N SER A 125 -16.03 -1.68 1.86
CA SER A 125 -14.66 -1.58 1.39
C SER A 125 -13.66 -2.46 2.14
N LEU A 126 -13.84 -2.67 3.45
CA LEU A 126 -12.96 -3.51 4.29
C LEU A 126 -13.76 -4.19 5.38
N SER A 127 -14.04 -5.48 5.22
CA SER A 127 -14.62 -6.30 6.29
C SER A 127 -13.56 -6.75 7.30
N ASP A 128 -14.01 -7.22 8.48
CA ASP A 128 -13.12 -7.78 9.49
C ASP A 128 -12.33 -8.98 8.93
N GLU A 129 -12.98 -9.88 8.17
CA GLU A 129 -12.33 -11.03 7.55
C GLU A 129 -11.26 -10.60 6.54
N ARG A 130 -11.54 -9.56 5.75
CA ARG A 130 -10.56 -9.01 4.80
C ARG A 130 -9.39 -8.36 5.50
N LEU A 131 -9.62 -7.65 6.60
CA LEU A 131 -8.54 -7.09 7.41
C LEU A 131 -7.67 -8.20 8.02
N GLN A 132 -8.27 -9.26 8.55
CA GLN A 132 -7.54 -10.42 9.07
C GLN A 132 -6.72 -11.11 7.97
N LEU A 133 -7.24 -11.20 6.74
CA LEU A 133 -6.47 -11.69 5.60
C LEU A 133 -5.25 -10.81 5.34
N ILE A 134 -5.41 -9.48 5.32
CA ILE A 134 -4.32 -8.52 5.10
C ILE A 134 -3.24 -8.67 6.18
N ILE A 135 -3.62 -8.76 7.45
CA ILE A 135 -2.69 -8.91 8.58
C ILE A 135 -1.85 -10.20 8.46
N LYS A 136 -2.46 -11.29 7.97
CA LYS A 136 -1.79 -12.59 7.83
C LYS A 136 -0.87 -12.68 6.61
N ARG A 137 -1.04 -11.83 5.59
CA ARG A 137 -0.27 -11.92 4.34
C ARG A 137 1.23 -11.72 4.55
N GLU A 138 2.05 -12.45 3.80
CA GLU A 138 3.52 -12.35 3.84
C GLU A 138 4.09 -11.27 2.89
N ASN A 139 3.24 -10.60 2.13
CA ASN A 139 3.61 -9.57 1.17
C ASN A 139 3.92 -8.20 1.78
N TYR A 140 4.00 -8.09 3.10
CA TYR A 140 4.49 -6.92 3.82
C TYR A 140 5.32 -7.34 5.04
N ASN A 141 6.22 -6.46 5.47
CA ASN A 141 7.14 -6.73 6.57
C ASN A 141 7.38 -5.54 7.51
N LYS A 142 6.80 -4.38 7.21
CA LYS A 142 7.00 -3.16 8.01
C LYS A 142 5.70 -2.38 8.14
N ILE A 143 5.48 -1.79 9.31
CA ILE A 143 4.38 -0.87 9.60
C ILE A 143 4.96 0.43 10.12
N TYR A 144 4.50 1.56 9.56
CA TYR A 144 4.75 2.89 10.09
C TYR A 144 3.54 3.30 10.93
N GLU A 145 3.79 3.69 12.16
CA GLU A 145 2.79 4.24 13.07
C GLU A 145 3.04 5.74 13.25
N PHE A 146 2.09 6.55 12.83
CA PHE A 146 2.10 8.00 13.00
C PHE A 146 1.31 8.37 14.24
N LYS A 147 1.92 9.17 15.13
CA LYS A 147 1.31 9.61 16.39
C LYS A 147 1.28 11.13 16.48
N SER A 148 0.26 11.67 17.13
CA SER A 148 0.25 13.06 17.60
C SER A 148 0.00 13.04 19.11
N ASP A 149 0.90 13.65 19.86
CA ASP A 149 0.85 13.66 21.33
C ASP A 149 0.66 12.25 21.91
N ASN A 150 1.45 11.29 21.41
CA ASN A 150 1.44 9.85 21.74
C ASN A 150 0.18 9.08 21.35
N ASN A 151 -0.80 9.70 20.70
CA ASN A 151 -1.99 9.01 20.20
C ASN A 151 -1.82 8.64 18.72
N PRO A 152 -2.15 7.40 18.32
CA PRO A 152 -2.11 7.00 16.92
C PRO A 152 -3.05 7.86 16.06
N ILE A 153 -2.51 8.41 14.98
CA ILE A 153 -3.27 9.18 13.99
C ILE A 153 -3.21 8.57 12.60
N GLY A 154 -2.39 7.55 12.39
CA GLY A 154 -2.33 6.81 11.15
C GLY A 154 -1.35 5.65 11.15
N TYR A 155 -1.62 4.69 10.27
CA TYR A 155 -0.77 3.52 10.04
C TYR A 155 -0.55 3.33 8.54
N VAL A 156 0.65 2.88 8.19
CA VAL A 156 0.97 2.48 6.80
C VAL A 156 1.60 1.11 6.82
N ILE A 157 0.97 0.18 6.12
CA ILE A 157 1.46 -1.19 5.93
C ILE A 157 2.33 -1.21 4.68
N THR A 158 3.57 -1.68 4.77
CA THR A 158 4.55 -1.65 3.70
C THR A 158 5.33 -2.95 3.57
N PHE A 159 5.72 -3.30 2.34
CA PHE A 159 6.84 -4.17 2.09
C PHE A 159 8.10 -3.32 1.90
N SER A 160 9.21 -3.71 2.49
CA SER A 160 10.47 -2.97 2.39
C SER A 160 11.65 -3.92 2.38
N ASN A 161 12.55 -3.77 1.39
CA ASN A 161 13.85 -4.43 1.33
C ASN A 161 14.96 -3.38 1.09
N ASN A 162 16.17 -3.80 0.74
CA ASN A 162 17.28 -2.87 0.51
C ASN A 162 17.05 -1.91 -0.67
N ASN A 163 16.31 -2.31 -1.69
CA ASN A 163 16.15 -1.58 -2.94
C ASN A 163 14.85 -0.80 -3.06
N ILE A 164 13.76 -1.36 -2.55
CA ILE A 164 12.41 -0.85 -2.79
C ILE A 164 11.58 -0.77 -1.52
N ILE A 165 10.53 0.04 -1.61
CA ILE A 165 9.40 -0.01 -0.68
C ILE A 165 8.09 -0.04 -1.47
N HIS A 166 7.13 -0.85 -1.04
CA HIS A 166 5.75 -0.83 -1.50
C HIS A 166 4.85 -0.26 -0.40
N TYR A 167 4.27 0.91 -0.67
CA TYR A 167 3.28 1.58 0.16
C TYR A 167 1.93 0.93 -0.11
N TRP A 168 1.54 -0.06 0.71
CA TRP A 168 0.42 -0.93 0.38
C TRP A 168 -0.92 -0.40 0.90
N PHE A 169 -1.12 -0.37 2.21
CA PHE A 169 -2.29 0.19 2.86
C PHE A 169 -1.93 1.38 3.73
N SER A 170 -2.82 2.38 3.76
CA SER A 170 -2.72 3.49 4.69
C SER A 170 -4.07 3.77 5.32
N PHE A 171 -4.06 3.91 6.63
CA PHE A 171 -5.22 4.23 7.45
C PHE A 171 -4.87 5.47 8.27
N TYR A 172 -5.80 6.42 8.40
CA TYR A 172 -5.58 7.61 9.22
C TYR A 172 -6.87 8.10 9.87
N ASP A 173 -6.74 8.87 10.92
CA ASP A 173 -7.87 9.41 11.69
C ASP A 173 -8.69 10.36 10.80
N THR A 174 -9.92 9.97 10.54
CA THR A 174 -10.85 10.65 9.62
C THR A 174 -11.25 12.03 10.08
N LYS A 175 -11.07 12.37 11.37
CA LYS A 175 -11.28 13.74 11.85
C LYS A 175 -10.42 14.79 11.12
N TYR A 176 -9.34 14.36 10.45
CA TYR A 176 -8.46 15.23 9.68
C TYR A 176 -8.85 15.39 8.21
N LEU A 177 -9.84 14.62 7.70
CA LEU A 177 -10.16 14.55 6.27
C LEU A 177 -10.35 15.93 5.61
N GLU A 178 -11.07 16.83 6.27
CA GLU A 178 -11.40 18.14 5.71
C GLU A 178 -10.40 19.25 6.10
N SER A 179 -9.69 19.08 7.21
CA SER A 179 -8.86 20.13 7.79
C SER A 179 -7.38 20.01 7.45
N ILE A 180 -6.87 18.79 7.44
CA ILE A 180 -5.43 18.50 7.33
C ILE A 180 -5.22 17.31 6.39
N PRO A 181 -4.44 17.41 5.31
CA PRO A 181 -4.20 16.33 4.37
C PRO A 181 -3.21 15.29 4.93
N ILE A 182 -3.61 14.60 6.02
CA ILE A 182 -2.74 13.70 6.77
C ILE A 182 -2.25 12.53 5.92
N GLY A 183 -3.09 11.95 5.06
CA GLY A 183 -2.69 10.85 4.17
C GLY A 183 -1.58 11.27 3.19
N LYS A 184 -1.65 12.49 2.65
CA LYS A 184 -0.58 13.04 1.80
C LYS A 184 0.71 13.27 2.59
N PHE A 185 0.61 13.73 3.83
CA PHE A 185 1.77 13.88 4.71
C PHE A 185 2.45 12.53 5.01
N MET A 186 1.66 11.50 5.34
CA MET A 186 2.19 10.16 5.62
C MET A 186 2.94 9.59 4.42
N MET A 187 2.38 9.72 3.22
CA MET A 187 3.04 9.30 1.98
C MET A 187 4.35 10.07 1.74
N GLU A 188 4.32 11.41 1.85
CA GLU A 188 5.49 12.26 1.68
C GLU A 188 6.57 11.99 2.74
N HIS A 189 6.18 11.68 3.96
CA HIS A 189 7.12 11.31 5.02
C HIS A 189 7.88 10.05 4.63
N ILE A 190 7.18 8.99 4.23
CA ILE A 190 7.78 7.72 3.83
C ILE A 190 8.66 7.89 2.58
N ILE A 191 8.20 8.60 1.54
CA ILE A 191 9.00 8.89 0.35
C ILE A 191 10.35 9.51 0.75
N ASN A 192 10.34 10.50 1.65
CA ASN A 192 11.57 11.19 2.02
C ASN A 192 12.44 10.39 2.98
N SER A 193 11.87 9.60 3.88
CA SER A 193 12.60 8.68 4.74
C SER A 193 13.32 7.62 3.90
N GLU A 194 12.61 6.98 2.99
CA GLU A 194 13.15 5.90 2.18
C GLU A 194 14.12 6.39 1.08
N LYS A 195 13.95 7.63 0.61
CA LYS A 195 14.98 8.30 -0.20
C LYS A 195 16.28 8.48 0.58
N LYS A 196 16.24 8.89 1.86
CA LYS A 196 17.42 9.01 2.73
C LYS A 196 18.08 7.66 3.00
N ASN A 197 17.29 6.59 3.03
CA ASN A 197 17.74 5.20 3.15
C ASN A 197 18.30 4.63 1.84
N ASN A 198 18.48 5.48 0.79
CA ASN A 198 19.03 5.12 -0.52
C ASN A 198 18.23 4.05 -1.28
N LYS A 199 16.95 3.90 -1.02
CA LYS A 199 16.10 3.03 -1.84
C LYS A 199 15.91 3.58 -3.24
N LYS A 200 15.78 2.68 -4.22
CA LYS A 200 15.68 3.02 -5.63
C LYS A 200 14.26 3.43 -6.02
N TYR A 201 13.27 2.68 -5.55
CA TYR A 201 11.86 2.90 -5.91
C TYR A 201 10.94 2.82 -4.70
N ILE A 202 9.86 3.62 -4.77
CA ILE A 202 8.64 3.40 -3.99
C ILE A 202 7.48 3.09 -4.93
N TYR A 203 6.73 2.04 -4.64
CA TYR A 203 5.50 1.65 -5.33
C TYR A 203 4.30 2.14 -4.53
N LEU A 204 3.38 2.87 -5.18
CA LEU A 204 2.23 3.56 -4.57
C LEU A 204 0.89 2.93 -4.95
N VAL A 205 0.81 1.62 -5.04
CA VAL A 205 -0.38 0.87 -5.48
C VAL A 205 -0.88 1.31 -6.86
N THR A 206 -2.19 1.34 -7.10
CA THR A 206 -2.79 1.63 -8.39
C THR A 206 -3.06 3.12 -8.62
N SER A 207 -3.13 3.54 -9.89
CA SER A 207 -3.66 4.83 -10.30
C SER A 207 -4.74 4.62 -11.37
N TYR A 208 -5.99 4.61 -10.92
CA TYR A 208 -7.17 4.59 -11.75
C TYR A 208 -8.01 5.85 -11.49
N GLY A 209 -8.32 6.60 -12.55
CA GLY A 209 -9.15 7.79 -12.44
C GLY A 209 -8.47 9.02 -11.82
N ARG A 210 -9.24 10.12 -11.75
CA ARG A 210 -8.75 11.44 -11.30
C ARG A 210 -8.37 11.46 -9.82
N ASP A 211 -9.11 10.74 -8.97
CA ASP A 211 -8.93 10.75 -7.52
C ASP A 211 -7.61 10.10 -7.05
N SER A 212 -6.93 9.38 -7.94
CA SER A 212 -5.62 8.78 -7.67
C SER A 212 -4.43 9.56 -8.24
N MET A 213 -4.67 10.69 -8.92
CA MET A 213 -3.61 11.48 -9.58
C MET A 213 -2.73 12.28 -8.60
N TYR A 214 -3.03 12.29 -7.31
CA TYR A 214 -2.19 12.92 -6.28
C TYR A 214 -0.91 12.12 -5.96
N LYS A 215 -0.83 10.89 -6.42
CA LYS A 215 0.35 9.99 -6.30
C LYS A 215 1.42 10.38 -7.35
#